data_34a6f3caf19b8798236cfbebd87e2aa9
#
_entry.id   34a6f3caf19b8798236cfbebd87e2aa9
#
_cell.length_a   1.000
_cell.length_b   1.000
_cell.length_c   1.000
_cell.angle_alpha   90.00
_cell.angle_beta   90.00
_cell.angle_gamma   90.00
#
_symmetry.space_group_name_H-M   'P 1'
#
loop_
_entity.id
_entity.type
_entity.pdbx_description
1 polymer ?
#
loop_
_entity_poly.entity_id
_entity_poly.type
_entity_poly.pdbx_seq_one_letter_code
_entity_poly.pdbx_strand_id
1 'polypeptide(L)'
;NWYYFYTYYCRPTMMTAKQVSGFEIVKLWDADRSLAEMASKVFYGRPVVCDRLEDVSDDVDLVFISDCNGDGSDHLELSTPGLKKGVATFIDKPFAYTLKDAYKMLRLADKHGAPLMSLSMMRTAPTVVQFRNRLAETGGCNFGSIYGGGTPLAGLYHSIALTQATFGTGIESVQAMAG
;
A
#
# COMPACT_ATOMS: atom_id res chain seq x y z
N ASN A 1 -4.33 -8.08 7.67
CA ASN A 1 -4.84 -6.78 7.21
C ASN A 1 -6.36 -6.67 7.11
N TRP A 2 -7.08 -7.75 7.00
CA TRP A 2 -8.53 -7.79 7.09
C TRP A 2 -9.05 -7.11 8.37
N TYR A 3 -8.35 -7.21 9.51
CA TYR A 3 -8.72 -6.49 10.73
C TYR A 3 -8.69 -4.97 10.55
N TYR A 4 -7.68 -4.44 9.86
CA TYR A 4 -7.61 -3.02 9.54
C TYR A 4 -8.72 -2.62 8.56
N PHE A 5 -8.95 -3.41 7.54
CA PHE A 5 -10.00 -3.15 6.58
C PHE A 5 -11.37 -3.12 7.25
N TYR A 6 -11.68 -4.14 8.07
CA TYR A 6 -12.91 -4.21 8.85
C TYR A 6 -13.03 -3.07 9.86
N THR A 7 -11.95 -2.77 10.57
CA THR A 7 -12.00 -1.81 11.69
C THR A 7 -12.06 -0.37 11.21
N TYR A 8 -11.37 -0.04 10.12
CA TYR A 8 -11.22 1.33 9.66
C TYR A 8 -12.07 1.68 8.43
N TYR A 9 -12.38 0.72 7.57
CA TYR A 9 -13.07 0.96 6.30
C TYR A 9 -14.49 0.40 6.25
N CYS A 10 -14.83 -0.59 7.03
CA CYS A 10 -16.13 -1.26 6.99
C CYS A 10 -17.04 -0.92 8.16
N ARG A 11 -16.52 -0.35 9.25
CA ARG A 11 -17.39 0.17 10.30
C ARG A 11 -18.02 1.47 9.84
N PRO A 12 -19.33 1.66 10.04
CA PRO A 12 -20.00 2.94 9.81
C PRO A 12 -19.61 3.93 10.92
N THR A 13 -18.31 4.24 11.01
CA THR A 13 -17.79 5.26 11.91
C THR A 13 -17.56 6.55 11.11
N MET A 14 -17.52 7.66 11.78
CA MET A 14 -17.22 8.95 11.15
C MET A 14 -15.88 8.96 10.38
N MET A 15 -14.97 8.04 10.69
CA MET A 15 -13.69 7.93 10.02
C MET A 15 -13.77 7.27 8.64
N THR A 16 -14.76 6.42 8.40
CA THR A 16 -14.96 5.73 7.12
C THR A 16 -15.96 6.43 6.21
N ALA A 17 -16.85 7.24 6.81
CA ALA A 17 -17.83 7.96 6.05
C ALA A 17 -17.19 9.07 5.23
N LYS A 18 -17.17 8.95 3.93
CA LYS A 18 -16.82 9.98 2.93
C LYS A 18 -15.32 10.18 2.62
N GLN A 19 -14.41 9.33 3.04
CA GLN A 19 -12.99 9.54 2.69
C GLN A 19 -12.68 9.14 1.26
N VAL A 20 -13.31 8.09 0.75
CA VAL A 20 -13.19 7.66 -0.64
C VAL A 20 -14.55 7.22 -1.13
N SER A 21 -14.99 7.77 -2.26
CA SER A 21 -16.20 7.36 -2.96
C SER A 21 -15.87 7.00 -4.41
N GLY A 22 -16.74 6.20 -5.04
CA GLY A 22 -16.55 5.79 -6.43
C GLY A 22 -15.78 4.48 -6.60
N PHE A 23 -15.51 3.75 -5.51
CA PHE A 23 -14.93 2.42 -5.56
C PHE A 23 -15.93 1.39 -5.04
N GLU A 24 -15.98 0.25 -5.72
CA GLU A 24 -16.72 -0.92 -5.30
C GLU A 24 -15.79 -2.14 -5.32
N ILE A 25 -15.80 -2.92 -4.24
CA ILE A 25 -15.08 -4.18 -4.20
C ILE A 25 -15.96 -5.24 -4.84
N VAL A 26 -15.54 -5.72 -6.00
CA VAL A 26 -16.32 -6.68 -6.81
C VAL A 26 -15.77 -8.10 -6.74
N LYS A 27 -14.47 -8.26 -6.48
CA LYS A 27 -13.79 -9.55 -6.40
C LYS A 27 -12.84 -9.61 -5.23
N LEU A 28 -12.69 -10.79 -4.68
CA LEU A 28 -11.75 -11.08 -3.59
C LEU A 28 -11.02 -12.38 -3.87
N TRP A 29 -9.77 -12.44 -3.49
CA TRP A 29 -8.98 -13.66 -3.46
C TRP A 29 -8.03 -13.60 -2.25
N ASP A 30 -7.82 -14.76 -1.66
CA ASP A 30 -6.80 -14.98 -0.61
C ASP A 30 -6.31 -16.41 -0.75
N ALA A 31 -5.07 -16.69 -0.41
CA ALA A 31 -4.51 -18.04 -0.39
C ALA A 31 -5.27 -18.94 0.60
N ASP A 32 -5.76 -18.37 1.69
CA ASP A 32 -6.77 -18.98 2.55
C ASP A 32 -8.17 -18.50 2.11
N ARG A 33 -8.84 -19.33 1.32
CA ARG A 33 -10.18 -19.04 0.81
C ARG A 33 -11.15 -18.59 1.91
N SER A 34 -11.01 -19.14 3.13
CA SER A 34 -11.91 -18.80 4.24
C SER A 34 -11.82 -17.33 4.64
N LEU A 35 -10.64 -16.72 4.48
CA LEU A 35 -10.42 -15.29 4.73
C LEU A 35 -11.11 -14.44 3.66
N ALA A 36 -11.03 -14.82 2.40
CA ALA A 36 -11.76 -14.14 1.32
C ALA A 36 -13.27 -14.24 1.49
N GLU A 37 -13.79 -15.41 1.90
CA GLU A 37 -15.20 -15.61 2.20
C GLU A 37 -15.67 -14.78 3.40
N MET A 38 -14.84 -14.69 4.43
CA MET A 38 -15.11 -13.83 5.59
C MET A 38 -15.13 -12.36 5.19
N ALA A 39 -14.17 -11.91 4.37
CA ALA A 39 -14.14 -10.55 3.85
C ALA A 39 -15.37 -10.26 2.98
N SER A 40 -15.80 -11.19 2.11
CA SER A 40 -17.03 -11.04 1.32
C SER A 40 -18.25 -10.80 2.20
N LYS A 41 -18.39 -11.56 3.30
CA LYS A 41 -19.50 -11.36 4.25
C LYS A 41 -19.52 -9.95 4.87
N VAL A 42 -18.34 -9.38 5.13
CA VAL A 42 -18.22 -7.98 5.61
C VAL A 42 -18.79 -6.99 4.59
N PHE A 43 -18.64 -7.27 3.31
CA PHE A 43 -19.22 -6.49 2.22
C PHE A 43 -20.61 -7.00 1.79
N TYR A 44 -21.35 -7.63 2.70
CA TYR A 44 -22.71 -8.13 2.50
C TYR A 44 -22.81 -9.20 1.39
N GLY A 45 -21.75 -9.96 1.15
CA GLY A 45 -21.70 -11.00 0.13
C GLY A 45 -21.70 -10.48 -1.32
N ARG A 46 -21.46 -9.20 -1.52
CA ARG A 46 -21.42 -8.61 -2.88
C ARG A 46 -20.20 -9.04 -3.69
N PRO A 47 -18.97 -8.99 -3.11
CA PRO A 47 -17.80 -9.42 -3.87
C PRO A 47 -17.83 -10.92 -4.14
N VAL A 48 -17.46 -11.29 -5.36
CA VAL A 48 -17.23 -12.68 -5.75
C VAL A 48 -15.92 -13.16 -5.17
N VAL A 49 -15.92 -14.29 -4.49
CA VAL A 49 -14.69 -14.95 -4.04
C VAL A 49 -14.14 -15.80 -5.18
N CYS A 50 -13.00 -15.42 -5.72
CA CYS A 50 -12.33 -16.10 -6.81
C CYS A 50 -11.64 -17.37 -6.33
N ASP A 51 -11.62 -18.41 -7.15
CA ASP A 51 -10.90 -19.66 -6.89
C ASP A 51 -9.40 -19.53 -7.20
N ARG A 52 -9.07 -18.67 -8.17
CA ARG A 52 -7.70 -18.47 -8.65
C ARG A 52 -7.32 -17.00 -8.52
N LEU A 53 -6.04 -16.78 -8.22
CA LEU A 53 -5.48 -15.43 -8.14
C LEU A 53 -5.66 -14.65 -9.45
N GLU A 54 -5.52 -15.31 -10.60
CA GLU A 54 -5.62 -14.67 -11.91
C GLU A 54 -7.00 -14.06 -12.15
N ASP A 55 -8.05 -14.69 -11.61
CA ASP A 55 -9.44 -14.30 -11.87
C ASP A 55 -9.82 -12.99 -11.15
N VAL A 56 -9.09 -12.61 -10.10
CA VAL A 56 -9.36 -11.37 -9.34
C VAL A 56 -9.11 -10.12 -10.17
N SER A 57 -8.27 -10.22 -11.18
CA SER A 57 -7.90 -9.11 -12.06
C SER A 57 -8.65 -9.08 -13.40
N ASP A 58 -9.70 -9.93 -13.58
CA ASP A 58 -10.55 -9.91 -14.76
C ASP A 58 -11.68 -8.89 -14.60
N ASP A 59 -11.91 -8.08 -15.62
CA ASP A 59 -13.02 -7.11 -15.68
C ASP A 59 -13.09 -6.18 -14.45
N VAL A 60 -11.94 -5.69 -14.01
CA VAL A 60 -11.81 -4.73 -12.92
C VAL A 60 -10.93 -3.55 -13.33
N ASP A 61 -11.18 -2.39 -12.76
CA ASP A 61 -10.41 -1.17 -13.04
C ASP A 61 -9.16 -1.06 -12.16
N LEU A 62 -9.16 -1.72 -11.00
CA LEU A 62 -8.09 -1.63 -10.01
C LEU A 62 -7.93 -2.94 -9.26
N VAL A 63 -6.70 -3.41 -9.17
CA VAL A 63 -6.28 -4.46 -8.23
C VAL A 63 -5.64 -3.81 -7.00
N PHE A 64 -6.14 -4.15 -5.83
CA PHE A 64 -5.59 -3.71 -4.55
C PHE A 64 -4.96 -4.90 -3.83
N ILE A 65 -3.65 -4.87 -3.62
CA ILE A 65 -2.92 -5.89 -2.89
C ILE A 65 -2.69 -5.43 -1.47
N SER A 66 -3.31 -6.16 -0.54
CA SER A 66 -3.14 -5.98 0.89
C SER A 66 -2.19 -7.06 1.39
N ASP A 67 -1.05 -6.64 1.91
CA ASP A 67 -0.01 -7.55 2.36
C ASP A 67 -0.46 -8.45 3.51
N CYS A 68 -0.27 -9.75 3.35
CA CYS A 68 -0.55 -10.75 4.36
C CYS A 68 0.69 -11.10 5.20
N ASN A 69 1.86 -11.07 4.59
CA ASN A 69 3.12 -11.46 5.23
C ASN A 69 3.77 -10.33 6.04
N GLY A 70 3.40 -9.09 5.77
CA GLY A 70 3.94 -7.91 6.45
C GLY A 70 5.33 -7.50 5.99
N ASP A 71 5.93 -8.20 5.02
CA ASP A 71 7.26 -7.96 4.51
C ASP A 71 7.34 -7.76 2.99
N GLY A 72 6.23 -7.95 2.27
CA GLY A 72 6.14 -7.78 0.82
C GLY A 72 6.75 -8.93 0.01
N SER A 73 7.04 -10.07 0.62
CA SER A 73 7.66 -11.22 -0.07
C SER A 73 6.75 -11.87 -1.11
N ASP A 74 5.45 -11.75 -0.97
CA ASP A 74 4.42 -12.29 -1.86
C ASP A 74 3.92 -11.29 -2.92
N HIS A 75 4.27 -10.01 -2.81
CA HIS A 75 3.74 -8.96 -3.67
C HIS A 75 4.02 -9.15 -5.16
N LEU A 76 5.18 -9.70 -5.53
CA LEU A 76 5.46 -10.01 -6.93
C LEU A 76 4.49 -11.07 -7.49
N GLU A 77 4.21 -12.13 -6.73
CA GLU A 77 3.27 -13.16 -7.13
C GLU A 77 1.87 -12.58 -7.25
N LEU A 78 1.40 -11.92 -6.21
CA LEU A 78 0.05 -11.36 -6.13
C LEU A 78 -0.23 -10.29 -7.18
N SER A 79 0.77 -9.46 -7.52
CA SER A 79 0.61 -8.39 -8.50
C SER A 79 0.73 -8.84 -9.96
N THR A 80 1.42 -9.95 -10.20
CA THR A 80 1.76 -10.41 -11.56
C THR A 80 0.55 -10.56 -12.49
N PRO A 81 -0.59 -11.14 -12.08
CA PRO A 81 -1.75 -11.27 -12.96
C PRO A 81 -2.32 -9.92 -13.39
N GLY A 82 -2.56 -9.00 -12.46
CA GLY A 82 -3.08 -7.67 -12.74
C GLY A 82 -2.14 -6.85 -13.64
N LEU A 83 -0.85 -6.85 -13.31
CA LEU A 83 0.17 -6.15 -14.10
C LEU A 83 0.26 -6.68 -15.53
N LYS A 84 0.20 -8.02 -15.73
CA LYS A 84 0.24 -8.62 -17.07
C LYS A 84 -0.99 -8.29 -17.92
N LYS A 85 -2.13 -8.02 -17.29
CA LYS A 85 -3.37 -7.62 -17.95
C LYS A 85 -3.46 -6.11 -18.19
N GLY A 86 -2.47 -5.33 -17.75
CA GLY A 86 -2.49 -3.88 -17.85
C GLY A 86 -3.43 -3.19 -16.86
N VAL A 87 -3.90 -3.91 -15.83
CA VAL A 87 -4.82 -3.35 -14.83
C VAL A 87 -4.06 -2.49 -13.84
N ALA A 88 -4.61 -1.32 -13.51
CA ALA A 88 -4.04 -0.47 -12.47
C ALA A 88 -3.91 -1.27 -11.17
N THR A 89 -2.73 -1.21 -10.55
CA THR A 89 -2.44 -2.03 -9.37
C THR A 89 -1.88 -1.17 -8.25
N PHE A 90 -2.53 -1.23 -7.10
CA PHE A 90 -2.01 -0.67 -5.85
C PHE A 90 -1.43 -1.80 -4.99
N ILE A 91 -0.21 -1.62 -4.52
CA ILE A 91 0.48 -2.58 -3.65
C ILE A 91 0.73 -1.93 -2.30
N ASP A 92 0.29 -2.57 -1.21
CA ASP A 92 0.57 -2.09 0.14
C ASP A 92 2.08 -2.08 0.43
N LYS A 93 2.45 -1.41 1.47
CA LYS A 93 3.84 -1.30 1.96
C LYS A 93 4.25 -2.55 2.79
N PRO A 94 5.52 -2.93 2.71
CA PRO A 94 6.55 -2.44 1.81
C PRO A 94 6.30 -2.91 0.37
N PHE A 95 6.72 -2.12 -0.60
CA PHE A 95 6.47 -2.41 -2.02
C PHE A 95 6.94 -3.81 -2.45
N ALA A 96 8.11 -4.23 -1.96
CA ALA A 96 8.68 -5.55 -2.20
C ALA A 96 9.68 -5.91 -1.10
N TYR A 97 9.90 -7.20 -0.89
CA TYR A 97 10.94 -7.70 0.01
C TYR A 97 12.35 -7.51 -0.55
N THR A 98 12.53 -7.69 -1.85
CA THR A 98 13.84 -7.54 -2.52
C THR A 98 13.81 -6.50 -3.64
N LEU A 99 14.94 -5.84 -3.89
CA LEU A 99 15.10 -4.97 -5.06
C LEU A 99 14.86 -5.69 -6.38
N LYS A 100 15.25 -6.96 -6.46
CA LYS A 100 15.04 -7.80 -7.64
C LYS A 100 13.55 -7.91 -7.97
N ASP A 101 12.70 -8.13 -6.97
CA ASP A 101 11.27 -8.27 -7.16
C ASP A 101 10.61 -6.91 -7.43
N ALA A 102 11.07 -5.86 -6.75
CA ALA A 102 10.65 -4.49 -7.07
C ALA A 102 10.88 -4.15 -8.55
N TYR A 103 12.08 -4.40 -9.07
CA TYR A 103 12.39 -4.15 -10.47
C TYR A 103 11.61 -5.06 -11.43
N LYS A 104 11.27 -6.29 -11.04
CA LYS A 104 10.40 -7.15 -11.87
C LYS A 104 8.99 -6.58 -11.97
N MET A 105 8.40 -6.13 -10.87
CA MET A 105 7.07 -5.51 -10.86
C MET A 105 7.06 -4.23 -11.70
N LEU A 106 8.05 -3.36 -11.54
CA LEU A 106 8.17 -2.14 -12.35
C LEU A 106 8.27 -2.45 -13.84
N ARG A 107 9.10 -3.42 -14.24
CA ARG A 107 9.22 -3.84 -15.65
C ARG A 107 7.94 -4.49 -16.19
N LEU A 108 7.21 -5.25 -15.37
CA LEU A 108 5.92 -5.80 -15.77
C LEU A 108 4.90 -4.69 -16.00
N ALA A 109 4.83 -3.74 -15.08
CA ALA A 109 3.94 -2.60 -15.18
C ALA A 109 4.22 -1.78 -16.45
N ASP A 110 5.48 -1.42 -16.68
CA ASP A 110 5.91 -0.68 -17.87
C ASP A 110 5.61 -1.44 -19.18
N LYS A 111 6.00 -2.72 -19.23
CA LYS A 111 5.77 -3.57 -20.40
C LYS A 111 4.31 -3.69 -20.81
N HIS A 112 3.41 -3.71 -19.85
CA HIS A 112 1.98 -3.93 -20.10
C HIS A 112 1.14 -2.65 -19.96
N GLY A 113 1.77 -1.50 -19.70
CA GLY A 113 1.10 -0.23 -19.53
C GLY A 113 0.21 -0.16 -18.29
N ALA A 114 0.49 -0.99 -17.26
CA ALA A 114 -0.28 -1.03 -16.04
C ALA A 114 0.14 0.12 -15.11
N PRO A 115 -0.77 1.04 -14.71
CA PRO A 115 -0.46 2.00 -13.67
C PRO A 115 -0.13 1.25 -12.36
N LEU A 116 0.99 1.59 -11.74
CA LEU A 116 1.47 0.92 -10.54
C LEU A 116 1.75 1.93 -9.45
N MET A 117 1.21 1.70 -8.25
CA MET A 117 1.39 2.57 -7.10
C MET A 117 1.62 1.76 -5.83
N SER A 118 2.54 2.24 -5.00
CA SER A 118 2.70 1.82 -3.61
C SER A 118 2.97 3.03 -2.75
N LEU A 119 2.33 3.12 -1.61
CA LEU A 119 2.39 4.32 -0.77
C LEU A 119 2.24 3.98 0.71
N SER A 120 3.06 4.60 1.54
CA SER A 120 2.75 4.70 2.96
C SER A 120 1.65 5.75 3.19
N MET A 121 0.57 5.36 3.85
CA MET A 121 -0.50 6.28 4.25
C MET A 121 0.02 7.47 5.06
N MET A 122 1.15 7.31 5.76
CA MET A 122 1.75 8.38 6.55
C MET A 122 2.17 9.59 5.70
N ARG A 123 2.48 9.39 4.41
CA ARG A 123 2.84 10.49 3.50
C ARG A 123 1.66 11.43 3.21
N THR A 124 0.45 10.92 3.30
CA THR A 124 -0.80 11.63 2.97
C THR A 124 -1.58 12.07 4.19
N ALA A 125 -1.10 11.73 5.39
CA ALA A 125 -1.71 12.18 6.63
C ALA A 125 -1.84 13.72 6.64
N PRO A 126 -3.02 14.30 6.92
CA PRO A 126 -3.23 15.75 6.84
C PRO A 126 -2.21 16.55 7.65
N THR A 127 -1.83 16.06 8.82
CA THR A 127 -0.83 16.69 9.68
C THR A 127 0.57 16.71 9.06
N VAL A 128 0.95 15.63 8.36
CA VAL A 128 2.24 15.53 7.64
C VAL A 128 2.26 16.48 6.45
N VAL A 129 1.18 16.53 5.69
CA VAL A 129 1.03 17.45 4.56
C VAL A 129 1.10 18.89 5.04
N GLN A 130 0.39 19.22 6.10
CA GLN A 130 0.41 20.56 6.70
C GLN A 130 1.81 20.93 7.20
N PHE A 131 2.47 20.04 7.93
CA PHE A 131 3.82 20.27 8.42
C PHE A 131 4.81 20.53 7.27
N ARG A 132 4.81 19.67 6.26
CA ARG A 132 5.65 19.82 5.06
C ARG A 132 5.43 21.16 4.37
N ASN A 133 4.18 21.55 4.17
CA ASN A 133 3.84 22.78 3.48
C ASN A 133 4.29 24.04 4.26
N ARG A 134 4.47 23.92 5.56
CA ARG A 134 4.89 25.01 6.42
C ARG A 134 6.39 25.05 6.70
N LEU A 135 7.17 24.07 6.25
CA LEU A 135 8.63 24.06 6.46
C LEU A 135 9.32 25.32 5.91
N ALA A 136 8.82 25.87 4.81
CA ALA A 136 9.36 27.11 4.25
C ALA A 136 9.22 28.33 5.20
N GLU A 137 8.21 28.33 6.07
CA GLU A 137 7.99 29.40 7.05
C GLU A 137 9.11 29.47 8.11
N THR A 138 9.81 28.36 8.32
CA THR A 138 10.94 28.28 9.28
C THR A 138 12.31 28.56 8.64
N GLY A 139 12.34 28.94 7.37
CA GLY A 139 13.60 29.15 6.63
C GLY A 139 14.20 27.86 6.07
N GLY A 140 13.45 26.76 6.03
CA GLY A 140 13.90 25.44 5.62
C GLY A 140 14.30 24.55 6.77
N CYS A 141 14.94 23.42 6.47
CA CYS A 141 15.35 22.44 7.46
C CYS A 141 16.76 21.91 7.14
N ASN A 142 17.71 22.13 8.03
CA ASN A 142 19.07 21.60 7.91
C ASN A 142 19.28 20.29 8.68
N PHE A 143 18.36 19.97 9.58
CA PHE A 143 18.39 18.76 10.40
C PHE A 143 16.98 18.38 10.79
N GLY A 144 16.69 17.09 10.78
CA GLY A 144 15.42 16.55 11.25
C GLY A 144 15.57 15.16 11.84
N SER A 145 14.73 14.83 12.79
CA SER A 145 14.65 13.50 13.39
C SER A 145 13.23 12.96 13.21
N ILE A 146 13.13 11.71 12.78
CA ILE A 146 11.86 10.99 12.63
C ILE A 146 11.95 9.75 13.49
N TYR A 147 11.01 9.63 14.41
CA TYR A 147 10.85 8.43 15.23
C TYR A 147 9.74 7.56 14.66
N GLY A 148 10.09 6.33 14.26
CA GLY A 148 9.16 5.32 13.77
C GLY A 148 8.73 4.38 14.89
N GLY A 149 7.46 4.02 14.92
CA GLY A 149 6.91 3.02 15.84
C GLY A 149 6.43 1.78 15.09
N GLY A 150 6.15 0.70 15.82
CA GLY A 150 5.66 -0.57 15.28
C GLY A 150 6.75 -1.64 15.18
N THR A 151 6.54 -2.63 14.31
CA THR A 151 7.57 -3.65 14.07
C THR A 151 8.79 -3.03 13.38
N PRO A 152 10.00 -3.59 13.54
CA PRO A 152 11.20 -3.01 12.96
C PRO A 152 11.08 -2.70 11.47
N LEU A 153 10.53 -3.62 10.67
CA LEU A 153 10.38 -3.42 9.23
C LEU A 153 9.31 -2.38 8.89
N ALA A 154 8.12 -2.49 9.49
CA ALA A 154 7.03 -1.54 9.23
C ALA A 154 7.37 -0.14 9.74
N GLY A 155 7.97 -0.03 10.92
CA GLY A 155 8.42 1.25 11.49
C GLY A 155 9.47 1.92 10.62
N LEU A 156 10.46 1.17 10.15
CA LEU A 156 11.51 1.66 9.27
C LEU A 156 10.93 2.17 7.94
N TYR A 157 10.03 1.39 7.32
CA TYR A 157 9.40 1.79 6.06
C TYR A 157 8.62 3.10 6.20
N HIS A 158 7.81 3.22 7.25
CA HIS A 158 7.06 4.45 7.51
C HIS A 158 7.96 5.65 7.80
N SER A 159 9.05 5.43 8.53
CA SER A 159 10.04 6.49 8.81
C SER A 159 10.73 6.99 7.55
N ILE A 160 11.16 6.08 6.67
CA ILE A 160 11.74 6.43 5.37
C ILE A 160 10.72 7.20 4.51
N ALA A 161 9.48 6.71 4.47
CA ALA A 161 8.42 7.37 3.72
C ALA A 161 8.12 8.79 4.23
N LEU A 162 8.10 8.98 5.55
CA LEU A 162 7.97 10.30 6.17
C LEU A 162 9.16 11.22 5.88
N THR A 163 10.38 10.67 5.96
CA THR A 163 11.60 11.42 5.62
C THR A 163 11.52 11.97 4.20
N GLN A 164 11.20 11.12 3.23
CA GLN A 164 11.04 11.54 1.84
C GLN A 164 9.88 12.52 1.64
N ALA A 165 8.77 12.34 2.36
CA ALA A 165 7.64 13.24 2.25
C ALA A 165 7.94 14.63 2.82
N THR A 166 8.78 14.72 3.85
CA THR A 166 9.08 15.94 4.58
C THR A 166 10.27 16.70 3.98
N PHE A 167 11.36 15.98 3.71
CA PHE A 167 12.62 16.58 3.28
C PHE A 167 12.92 16.43 1.80
N GLY A 168 12.08 15.68 1.07
CA GLY A 168 12.24 15.46 -0.36
C GLY A 168 12.99 14.17 -0.70
N THR A 169 13.17 13.95 -2.00
CA THR A 169 13.99 12.87 -2.57
C THR A 169 15.39 13.39 -2.87
N GLY A 170 16.37 12.51 -2.99
CA GLY A 170 17.77 12.93 -3.27
C GLY A 170 18.68 12.56 -2.11
N ILE A 171 18.42 11.40 -1.48
CA ILE A 171 19.31 10.83 -0.45
C ILE A 171 20.66 10.52 -1.09
N GLU A 172 21.71 11.17 -0.64
CA GLU A 172 23.08 10.98 -1.14
C GLU A 172 23.81 9.86 -0.40
N SER A 173 23.55 9.70 0.89
CA SER A 173 24.18 8.66 1.70
C SER A 173 23.27 8.17 2.83
N VAL A 174 23.48 6.93 3.23
CA VAL A 174 22.81 6.32 4.38
C VAL A 174 23.85 5.67 5.27
N GLN A 175 23.79 5.93 6.58
CA GLN A 175 24.62 5.29 7.57
C GLN A 175 23.74 4.65 8.64
N ALA A 176 23.94 3.36 8.89
CA ALA A 176 23.34 2.66 10.00
C ALA A 176 24.30 2.69 11.21
N MET A 177 23.75 3.01 12.37
CA MET A 177 24.47 2.95 13.64
C MET A 177 23.79 1.92 14.53
N ALA A 178 24.60 1.06 15.17
CA ALA A 178 24.10 0.17 16.21
C ALA A 178 23.62 1.02 17.41
N GLY A 179 22.40 0.75 17.87
CA GLY A 179 21.83 1.36 19.08
C GLY A 179 22.02 0.45 20.28
#